data_d4e06dc214f2df59d85d319a19f68ac6
#
_entry.id   d4e06dc214f2df59d85d319a19f68ac6
#
_cell.length_a   1.000
_cell.length_b   1.000
_cell.length_c   1.000
_cell.angle_alpha   90.00
_cell.angle_beta   90.00
_cell.angle_gamma   90.00
#
_symmetry.space_group_name_H-M   'P 1'
#
loop_
_entity.id
_entity.type
_entity.pdbx_description
1 polymer ?
#
loop_
_entity_poly.entity_id
_entity_poly.type
_entity_poly.pdbx_seq_one_letter_code
_entity_poly.pdbx_strand_id
1 'polypeptide(L)'
;MQSLLELKNISLSYHTLEGETPALSDISFSIEEGEFVALVGPSGCGKSTILNLISGLLQPEQGEILLKGEPLSHSLVNIGYMLQRDHLFEWRTVYSNILLGLEIQHAVTREKKEKAEEMMRIYGLDGFRDARPSQLSGGMRQRAALIRTLVMEPALVLLDEPFSALDYQTRLLVSDDIGKIIRREGKTALLVTHDISEAISMADRVLVLTKRPARIQAEIPLSFQMEQRSPMACRSAPEFKNYFNQIWKELNKNEN
;
A
#
# COMPACT_ATOMS: atom_id res chain seq x y z
N MET A 1 -1.90 -20.74 7.71
CA MET A 1 -1.63 -19.39 8.23
C MET A 1 -2.97 -18.72 8.47
N GLN A 2 -3.07 -17.81 9.41
CA GLN A 2 -4.35 -17.14 9.68
C GLN A 2 -4.45 -15.91 8.77
N SER A 3 -5.58 -15.73 8.08
CA SER A 3 -5.82 -14.56 7.25
C SER A 3 -5.89 -13.29 8.13
N LEU A 4 -5.13 -12.25 7.76
CA LEU A 4 -5.19 -10.95 8.42
C LEU A 4 -6.38 -10.14 7.91
N LEU A 5 -6.56 -10.09 6.57
CA LEU A 5 -7.63 -9.36 5.89
C LEU A 5 -8.40 -10.33 5.00
N GLU A 6 -9.73 -10.26 5.03
CA GLU A 6 -10.60 -11.00 4.11
C GLU A 6 -11.65 -10.06 3.52
N LEU A 7 -11.77 -10.05 2.20
CA LEU A 7 -12.89 -9.46 1.48
C LEU A 7 -13.74 -10.61 0.92
N LYS A 8 -15.05 -10.59 1.17
CA LYS A 8 -15.98 -11.64 0.73
C LYS A 8 -17.13 -11.03 -0.07
N ASN A 9 -17.17 -11.34 -1.37
CA ASN A 9 -18.23 -10.95 -2.31
C ASN A 9 -18.54 -9.44 -2.31
N ILE A 10 -17.50 -8.62 -2.25
CA ILE A 10 -17.64 -7.17 -2.16
C ILE A 10 -18.15 -6.59 -3.48
N SER A 11 -19.28 -5.88 -3.42
CA SER A 11 -19.82 -5.10 -4.53
C SER A 11 -20.13 -3.67 -4.08
N LEU A 12 -19.91 -2.71 -4.97
CA LEU A 12 -20.18 -1.29 -4.73
C LEU A 12 -20.48 -0.56 -6.03
N SER A 13 -21.53 0.28 -6.01
CA SER A 13 -21.84 1.25 -7.05
C SER A 13 -21.74 2.68 -6.50
N TYR A 14 -21.35 3.62 -7.32
CA TYR A 14 -21.46 5.05 -7.04
C TYR A 14 -22.79 5.57 -7.55
N HIS A 15 -23.57 6.19 -6.67
CA HIS A 15 -24.84 6.80 -6.99
C HIS A 15 -24.69 8.31 -7.15
N THR A 16 -25.07 8.83 -8.30
CA THR A 16 -25.08 10.27 -8.62
C THR A 16 -26.47 10.68 -9.12
N LEU A 17 -26.71 11.98 -9.25
CA LEU A 17 -27.94 12.48 -9.83
C LEU A 17 -28.13 12.04 -11.31
N GLU A 18 -27.04 11.67 -11.99
CA GLU A 18 -27.05 11.23 -13.39
C GLU A 18 -27.23 9.71 -13.53
N GLY A 19 -27.20 8.97 -12.41
CA GLY A 19 -27.39 7.51 -12.42
C GLY A 19 -26.43 6.74 -11.53
N GLU A 20 -26.49 5.43 -11.68
CA GLU A 20 -25.67 4.45 -10.99
C GLU A 20 -24.46 4.06 -11.83
N THR A 21 -23.29 4.00 -11.20
CA THR A 21 -22.03 3.56 -11.83
C THR A 21 -21.43 2.42 -11.04
N PRO A 22 -21.59 1.15 -11.46
CA PRO A 22 -20.98 0.02 -10.79
C PRO A 22 -19.44 0.14 -10.80
N ALA A 23 -18.84 0.12 -9.64
CA ALA A 23 -17.38 0.24 -9.47
C ALA A 23 -16.71 -1.11 -9.22
N LEU A 24 -17.29 -1.91 -8.34
CA LEU A 24 -16.79 -3.23 -7.94
C LEU A 24 -17.92 -4.26 -8.06
N SER A 25 -17.59 -5.47 -8.49
CA SER A 25 -18.54 -6.58 -8.62
C SER A 25 -17.89 -7.88 -8.15
N ASP A 26 -18.36 -8.41 -7.03
CA ASP A 26 -17.94 -9.72 -6.49
C ASP A 26 -16.41 -9.83 -6.26
N ILE A 27 -15.83 -8.85 -5.60
CA ILE A 27 -14.43 -8.86 -5.19
C ILE A 27 -14.25 -9.75 -3.96
N SER A 28 -13.46 -10.80 -4.09
CA SER A 28 -13.13 -11.71 -2.98
C SER A 28 -11.63 -12.04 -3.02
N PHE A 29 -10.92 -11.76 -1.93
CA PHE A 29 -9.53 -12.17 -1.71
C PHE A 29 -9.18 -12.08 -0.22
N SER A 30 -8.08 -12.71 0.17
CA SER A 30 -7.54 -12.62 1.52
C SER A 30 -6.08 -12.17 1.48
N ILE A 31 -5.57 -11.67 2.60
CA ILE A 31 -4.15 -11.36 2.80
C ILE A 31 -3.70 -12.03 4.10
N GLU A 32 -2.64 -12.82 4.03
CA GLU A 32 -2.04 -13.48 5.18
C GLU A 32 -1.20 -12.50 6.01
N GLU A 33 -1.00 -12.78 7.30
CA GLU A 33 -0.13 -11.96 8.15
C GLU A 33 1.33 -12.01 7.65
N GLY A 34 1.94 -10.82 7.47
CA GLY A 34 3.29 -10.65 6.92
C GLY A 34 3.36 -10.70 5.40
N GLU A 35 2.26 -10.95 4.70
CA GLU A 35 2.23 -10.99 3.24
C GLU A 35 2.22 -9.57 2.64
N PHE A 36 2.95 -9.39 1.55
CA PHE A 36 2.91 -8.18 0.72
C PHE A 36 2.16 -8.48 -0.58
N VAL A 37 0.93 -7.98 -0.71
CA VAL A 37 0.08 -8.16 -1.89
C VAL A 37 0.08 -6.89 -2.74
N ALA A 38 0.16 -7.02 -4.06
CA ALA A 38 -0.07 -5.91 -4.98
C ALA A 38 -1.38 -6.08 -5.75
N LEU A 39 -2.09 -4.97 -5.94
CA LEU A 39 -3.30 -4.89 -6.73
C LEU A 39 -3.03 -4.02 -7.97
N VAL A 40 -3.11 -4.63 -9.15
CA VAL A 40 -2.89 -3.96 -10.43
C VAL A 40 -4.15 -3.97 -11.27
N GLY A 41 -4.33 -2.97 -12.11
CA GLY A 41 -5.48 -2.89 -13.01
C GLY A 41 -5.51 -1.57 -13.77
N PRO A 42 -6.37 -1.43 -14.79
CA PRO A 42 -6.49 -0.22 -15.58
C PRO A 42 -6.80 1.02 -14.76
N SER A 43 -6.48 2.20 -15.28
CA SER A 43 -6.85 3.45 -14.61
C SER A 43 -8.36 3.53 -14.43
N GLY A 44 -8.80 3.97 -13.25
CA GLY A 44 -10.23 4.12 -12.93
C GLY A 44 -11.00 2.82 -12.74
N CYS A 45 -10.37 1.64 -12.70
CA CYS A 45 -11.09 0.36 -12.54
C CYS A 45 -11.69 0.16 -11.13
N GLY A 46 -11.21 0.87 -10.09
CA GLY A 46 -11.73 0.72 -8.73
C GLY A 46 -10.67 0.40 -7.66
N LYS A 47 -9.37 0.47 -7.98
CA LYS A 47 -8.28 0.17 -7.03
C LYS A 47 -8.36 1.01 -5.74
N SER A 48 -8.45 2.33 -5.86
CA SER A 48 -8.58 3.22 -4.69
C SER A 48 -9.93 3.03 -3.99
N THR A 49 -10.99 2.59 -4.71
CA THR A 49 -12.27 2.21 -4.10
C THR A 49 -12.08 1.02 -3.13
N ILE A 50 -11.31 0.01 -3.53
CA ILE A 50 -10.98 -1.12 -2.65
C ILE A 50 -10.20 -0.65 -1.42
N LEU A 51 -9.20 0.24 -1.58
CA LEU A 51 -8.47 0.80 -0.43
C LEU A 51 -9.40 1.61 0.49
N ASN A 52 -10.31 2.40 -0.05
CA ASN A 52 -11.28 3.18 0.72
C ASN A 52 -12.25 2.28 1.50
N LEU A 53 -12.64 1.15 0.95
CA LEU A 53 -13.45 0.15 1.65
C LEU A 53 -12.66 -0.49 2.78
N ILE A 54 -11.41 -0.92 2.54
CA ILE A 54 -10.54 -1.53 3.55
C ILE A 54 -10.19 -0.51 4.66
N SER A 55 -10.00 0.77 4.32
CA SER A 55 -9.75 1.81 5.32
C SER A 55 -11.00 2.29 6.07
N GLY A 56 -12.20 1.80 5.70
CA GLY A 56 -13.47 2.18 6.32
C GLY A 56 -13.99 3.56 5.92
N LEU A 57 -13.37 4.20 4.92
CA LEU A 57 -13.86 5.47 4.35
C LEU A 57 -15.13 5.26 3.49
N LEU A 58 -15.33 4.05 2.99
CA LEU A 58 -16.55 3.60 2.31
C LEU A 58 -17.05 2.32 2.95
N GLN A 59 -18.33 2.05 2.78
CA GLN A 59 -18.94 0.76 3.15
C GLN A 59 -19.37 0.02 1.89
N PRO A 60 -19.20 -1.31 1.81
CA PRO A 60 -19.68 -2.09 0.68
C PRO A 60 -21.21 -2.13 0.67
N GLU A 61 -21.83 -2.19 -0.51
CA GLU A 61 -23.26 -2.43 -0.64
C GLU A 61 -23.61 -3.91 -0.43
N GLN A 62 -22.66 -4.79 -0.80
CA GLN A 62 -22.79 -6.24 -0.61
C GLN A 62 -21.45 -6.82 -0.17
N GLY A 63 -21.53 -7.92 0.57
CA GLY A 63 -20.37 -8.63 1.09
C GLY A 63 -19.92 -8.11 2.45
N GLU A 64 -18.80 -8.64 2.92
CA GLU A 64 -18.21 -8.28 4.22
C GLU A 64 -16.68 -8.17 4.13
N ILE A 65 -16.12 -7.32 4.97
CA ILE A 65 -14.67 -7.17 5.14
C ILE A 65 -14.32 -7.50 6.58
N LEU A 66 -13.42 -8.46 6.75
CA LEU A 66 -12.95 -8.91 8.06
C LEU A 66 -11.46 -8.57 8.22
N LEU A 67 -11.10 -8.08 9.40
CA LEU A 67 -9.70 -7.89 9.84
C LEU A 67 -9.47 -8.77 11.07
N LYS A 68 -8.56 -9.74 10.97
CA LYS A 68 -8.31 -10.77 12.00
C LYS A 68 -9.57 -11.57 12.37
N GLY A 69 -10.43 -11.81 11.39
CA GLY A 69 -11.69 -12.54 11.59
C GLY A 69 -12.84 -11.71 12.18
N GLU A 70 -12.60 -10.44 12.53
CA GLU A 70 -13.62 -9.54 13.07
C GLU A 70 -14.08 -8.53 12.01
N PRO A 71 -15.35 -8.11 12.01
CA PRO A 71 -15.82 -7.06 11.10
C PRO A 71 -14.96 -5.79 11.17
N LEU A 72 -14.62 -5.22 10.03
CA LEU A 72 -13.72 -4.09 9.91
C LEU A 72 -14.13 -2.88 10.76
N SER A 73 -15.45 -2.66 10.95
CA SER A 73 -15.98 -1.56 11.78
C SER A 73 -15.43 -1.52 13.21
N HIS A 74 -14.95 -2.64 13.72
CA HIS A 74 -14.40 -2.75 15.08
C HIS A 74 -12.86 -2.60 15.14
N SER A 75 -12.18 -2.53 14.00
CA SER A 75 -10.71 -2.69 13.91
C SER A 75 -9.98 -1.62 13.11
N LEU A 76 -10.62 -0.51 12.74
CA LEU A 76 -10.05 0.55 11.87
C LEU A 76 -8.74 1.17 12.39
N VAL A 77 -8.52 1.18 13.71
CA VAL A 77 -7.31 1.74 14.34
C VAL A 77 -6.04 0.97 13.95
N ASN A 78 -6.19 -0.25 13.46
CA ASN A 78 -5.06 -1.12 13.11
C ASN A 78 -4.61 -1.01 11.64
N ILE A 79 -5.13 -0.05 10.88
CA ILE A 79 -4.82 0.14 9.47
C ILE A 79 -4.05 1.43 9.28
N GLY A 80 -2.87 1.33 8.67
CA GLY A 80 -2.08 2.47 8.24
C GLY A 80 -2.31 2.75 6.76
N TYR A 81 -2.65 3.99 6.39
CA TYR A 81 -2.91 4.36 5.01
C TYR A 81 -1.91 5.39 4.53
N MET A 82 -1.08 5.02 3.57
CA MET A 82 -0.19 5.91 2.83
C MET A 82 -0.83 6.26 1.50
N LEU A 83 -1.27 7.50 1.39
CA LEU A 83 -1.95 8.05 0.22
C LEU A 83 -0.95 8.32 -0.93
N GLN A 84 -1.46 8.53 -2.14
CA GLN A 84 -0.70 8.79 -3.36
C GLN A 84 0.33 9.94 -3.22
N ARG A 85 -0.02 10.98 -2.45
CA ARG A 85 0.92 12.04 -2.06
C ARG A 85 1.33 11.84 -0.62
N ASP A 86 2.50 12.37 -0.25
CA ASP A 86 3.03 12.23 1.12
C ASP A 86 2.16 12.91 2.19
N HIS A 87 1.40 13.94 1.83
CA HIS A 87 0.53 14.72 2.73
C HIS A 87 1.21 15.10 4.04
N LEU A 88 2.49 15.46 3.97
CA LEU A 88 3.19 16.08 5.09
C LEU A 88 2.71 17.54 5.23
N PHE A 89 2.42 17.95 6.44
CA PHE A 89 2.02 19.32 6.73
C PHE A 89 3.23 20.25 6.66
N GLU A 90 3.24 21.18 5.72
CA GLU A 90 4.36 22.10 5.45
C GLU A 90 4.67 23.03 6.64
N TRP A 91 3.71 23.30 7.52
CA TRP A 91 3.89 24.11 8.73
C TRP A 91 4.42 23.33 9.92
N ARG A 92 4.61 22.01 9.80
CA ARG A 92 5.17 21.14 10.83
C ARG A 92 6.58 20.71 10.45
N THR A 93 7.40 20.41 11.45
CA THR A 93 8.70 19.75 11.20
C THR A 93 8.49 18.31 10.74
N VAL A 94 9.53 17.70 10.16
CA VAL A 94 9.51 16.28 9.77
C VAL A 94 9.16 15.41 10.97
N TYR A 95 9.81 15.61 12.11
CA TYR A 95 9.54 14.86 13.32
C TYR A 95 8.10 15.03 13.82
N SER A 96 7.58 16.25 13.84
CA SER A 96 6.21 16.48 14.27
C SER A 96 5.17 15.93 13.27
N ASN A 97 5.50 15.84 11.97
CA ASN A 97 4.69 15.12 10.99
C ASN A 97 4.67 13.61 11.29
N ILE A 98 5.81 13.02 11.62
CA ILE A 98 5.92 11.59 11.97
C ILE A 98 5.07 11.25 13.20
N LEU A 99 5.07 12.11 14.21
CA LEU A 99 4.29 11.88 15.44
C LEU A 99 2.80 12.20 15.32
N LEU A 100 2.35 12.78 14.21
CA LEU A 100 0.99 13.29 14.06
C LEU A 100 -0.10 12.26 14.39
N GLY A 101 0.00 11.04 13.86
CA GLY A 101 -0.97 10.00 14.13
C GLY A 101 -1.06 9.63 15.62
N LEU A 102 0.08 9.58 16.29
CA LEU A 102 0.16 9.34 17.73
C LEU A 102 -0.44 10.50 18.54
N GLU A 103 -0.26 11.76 18.09
CA GLU A 103 -0.86 12.93 18.72
C GLU A 103 -2.38 12.89 18.63
N ILE A 104 -2.93 12.56 17.45
CA ILE A 104 -4.38 12.45 17.21
C ILE A 104 -4.99 11.36 18.10
N GLN A 105 -4.30 10.24 18.28
CA GLN A 105 -4.76 9.14 19.12
C GLN A 105 -4.47 9.33 20.61
N HIS A 106 -3.89 10.45 21.02
CA HIS A 106 -3.39 10.69 22.39
C HIS A 106 -2.47 9.58 22.91
N ALA A 107 -1.70 8.97 21.99
CA ALA A 107 -0.86 7.80 22.25
C ALA A 107 0.65 8.10 22.20
N VAL A 108 1.05 9.37 22.36
CA VAL A 108 2.45 9.78 22.36
C VAL A 108 3.09 9.38 23.69
N THR A 109 3.80 8.24 23.68
CA THR A 109 4.59 7.76 24.82
C THR A 109 6.08 8.01 24.58
N ARG A 110 6.89 7.87 25.62
CA ARG A 110 8.36 7.93 25.50
C ARG A 110 8.89 6.85 24.56
N GLU A 111 8.41 5.63 24.70
CA GLU A 111 8.78 4.48 23.87
C GLU A 111 8.49 4.73 22.38
N LYS A 112 7.31 5.25 22.05
CA LYS A 112 6.94 5.57 20.65
C LYS A 112 7.74 6.74 20.08
N LYS A 113 8.16 7.70 20.90
CA LYS A 113 9.09 8.75 20.47
C LYS A 113 10.47 8.17 20.16
N GLU A 114 11.01 7.33 21.06
CA GLU A 114 12.29 6.65 20.85
C GLU A 114 12.26 5.78 19.58
N LYS A 115 11.15 5.05 19.36
CA LYS A 115 10.94 4.29 18.11
C LYS A 115 10.91 5.18 16.86
N ALA A 116 10.21 6.31 16.89
CA ALA A 116 10.18 7.26 15.79
C ALA A 116 11.57 7.81 15.46
N GLU A 117 12.35 8.16 16.48
CA GLU A 117 13.72 8.63 16.34
C GLU A 117 14.66 7.54 15.80
N GLU A 118 14.50 6.31 16.27
CA GLU A 118 15.24 5.17 15.73
C GLU A 118 14.92 4.92 14.26
N MET A 119 13.64 4.93 13.87
CA MET A 119 13.23 4.80 12.47
C MET A 119 13.79 5.93 11.63
N MET A 120 13.75 7.19 12.09
CA MET A 120 14.35 8.31 11.37
C MET A 120 15.85 8.10 11.12
N ARG A 121 16.58 7.63 12.12
CA ARG A 121 18.02 7.33 12.04
C ARG A 121 18.31 6.20 11.04
N ILE A 122 17.58 5.09 11.15
CA ILE A 122 17.77 3.90 10.29
C ILE A 122 17.47 4.24 8.83
N TYR A 123 16.45 5.07 8.60
CA TYR A 123 15.96 5.39 7.25
C TYR A 123 16.48 6.74 6.72
N GLY A 124 17.56 7.27 7.35
CA GLY A 124 18.35 8.39 6.83
C GLY A 124 17.65 9.74 6.92
N LEU A 125 16.82 9.97 7.95
CA LEU A 125 16.12 11.23 8.21
C LEU A 125 16.55 11.92 9.51
N ASP A 126 17.54 11.39 10.24
CA ASP A 126 17.96 11.92 11.53
C ASP A 126 18.38 13.38 11.47
N GLY A 127 19.22 13.74 10.48
CA GLY A 127 19.66 15.13 10.25
C GLY A 127 18.57 16.11 9.81
N PHE A 128 17.33 15.64 9.57
CA PHE A 128 16.20 16.44 9.08
C PHE A 128 15.04 16.54 10.07
N ARG A 129 15.29 16.21 11.35
CA ARG A 129 14.30 16.20 12.42
C ARG A 129 13.49 17.51 12.49
N ASP A 130 14.20 18.62 12.50
CA ASP A 130 13.62 19.96 12.64
C ASP A 130 13.37 20.68 11.31
N ALA A 131 13.70 20.01 10.19
CA ALA A 131 13.46 20.52 8.86
C ALA A 131 11.96 20.54 8.51
N ARG A 132 11.57 21.36 7.54
CA ARG A 132 10.23 21.40 6.96
C ARG A 132 10.15 20.45 5.76
N PRO A 133 8.95 19.92 5.39
CA PRO A 133 8.79 19.07 4.21
C PRO A 133 9.36 19.67 2.92
N SER A 134 9.25 20.99 2.72
CA SER A 134 9.81 21.72 1.57
C SER A 134 11.34 21.63 1.44
N GLN A 135 12.05 21.27 2.51
CA GLN A 135 13.50 21.10 2.53
C GLN A 135 13.95 19.67 2.21
N LEU A 136 13.00 18.73 2.02
CA LEU A 136 13.25 17.33 1.72
C LEU A 136 13.19 17.05 0.22
N SER A 137 13.98 16.07 -0.25
CA SER A 137 13.76 15.46 -1.55
C SER A 137 12.46 14.65 -1.59
N GLY A 138 11.92 14.36 -2.79
CA GLY A 138 10.72 13.56 -2.93
C GLY A 138 10.81 12.19 -2.23
N GLY A 139 11.95 11.50 -2.36
CA GLY A 139 12.17 10.23 -1.69
C GLY A 139 12.25 10.35 -0.16
N MET A 140 12.83 11.42 0.37
CA MET A 140 12.84 11.68 1.81
C MET A 140 11.44 11.95 2.34
N ARG A 141 10.61 12.67 1.57
CA ARG A 141 9.19 12.93 1.92
C ARG A 141 8.40 11.62 1.97
N GLN A 142 8.58 10.72 1.01
CA GLN A 142 7.93 9.41 1.00
C GLN A 142 8.37 8.54 2.18
N ARG A 143 9.67 8.52 2.52
CA ARG A 143 10.15 7.82 3.72
C ARG A 143 9.56 8.42 5.00
N ALA A 144 9.48 9.74 5.14
CA ALA A 144 8.85 10.39 6.28
C ALA A 144 7.36 10.03 6.41
N ALA A 145 6.62 10.00 5.29
CA ALA A 145 5.22 9.59 5.27
C ALA A 145 5.05 8.11 5.66
N LEU A 146 5.95 7.23 5.20
CA LEU A 146 5.94 5.83 5.62
C LEU A 146 6.22 5.68 7.11
N ILE A 147 7.24 6.35 7.65
CA ILE A 147 7.56 6.32 9.09
C ILE A 147 6.37 6.82 9.92
N ARG A 148 5.71 7.91 9.49
CA ARG A 148 4.48 8.41 10.13
C ARG A 148 3.41 7.32 10.23
N THR A 149 3.30 6.50 9.19
CA THR A 149 2.34 5.39 9.14
C THR A 149 2.79 4.24 10.04
N LEU A 150 4.07 3.84 9.97
CA LEU A 150 4.59 2.68 10.67
C LEU A 150 4.76 2.88 12.19
N VAL A 151 5.01 4.11 12.65
CA VAL A 151 5.14 4.42 14.08
C VAL A 151 3.84 4.18 14.86
N MET A 152 2.71 4.14 14.15
CA MET A 152 1.40 3.76 14.68
C MET A 152 1.26 2.25 14.92
N GLU A 153 2.24 1.45 14.48
CA GLU A 153 2.24 -0.02 14.56
C GLU A 153 1.01 -0.69 13.92
N PRO A 154 0.64 -0.29 12.71
CA PRO A 154 -0.53 -0.87 12.06
C PRO A 154 -0.33 -2.38 11.82
N ALA A 155 -1.43 -3.14 11.86
CA ALA A 155 -1.44 -4.53 11.44
C ALA A 155 -1.38 -4.66 9.90
N LEU A 156 -2.02 -3.74 9.19
CA LEU A 156 -2.07 -3.67 7.74
C LEU A 156 -1.64 -2.28 7.25
N VAL A 157 -0.75 -2.25 6.26
CA VAL A 157 -0.32 -1.01 5.57
C VAL A 157 -0.93 -0.96 4.18
N LEU A 158 -1.71 0.06 3.90
CA LEU A 158 -2.26 0.36 2.58
C LEU A 158 -1.37 1.39 1.89
N LEU A 159 -0.98 1.11 0.64
CA LEU A 159 -0.12 1.95 -0.18
C LEU A 159 -0.85 2.29 -1.48
N ASP A 160 -1.32 3.53 -1.64
CA ASP A 160 -2.04 3.99 -2.83
C ASP A 160 -1.10 4.73 -3.78
N GLU A 161 -0.60 4.06 -4.81
CA GLU A 161 0.32 4.60 -5.82
C GLU A 161 1.47 5.46 -5.23
N PRO A 162 2.20 4.98 -4.22
CA PRO A 162 3.07 5.81 -3.39
C PRO A 162 4.26 6.42 -4.14
N PHE A 163 4.53 5.97 -5.36
CA PHE A 163 5.70 6.40 -6.14
C PHE A 163 5.33 7.17 -7.41
N SER A 164 4.04 7.37 -7.70
CA SER A 164 3.57 7.95 -8.96
C SER A 164 4.05 9.38 -9.22
N ALA A 165 4.32 10.15 -8.16
CA ALA A 165 4.80 11.54 -8.26
C ALA A 165 6.34 11.67 -8.40
N LEU A 166 7.08 10.54 -8.41
CA LEU A 166 8.54 10.53 -8.48
C LEU A 166 9.03 10.31 -9.91
N ASP A 167 10.18 10.92 -10.25
CA ASP A 167 10.90 10.57 -11.48
C ASP A 167 11.37 9.10 -11.45
N TYR A 168 11.71 8.57 -12.60
CA TYR A 168 12.01 7.14 -12.75
C TYR A 168 13.16 6.65 -11.85
N GLN A 169 14.27 7.41 -11.76
CA GLN A 169 15.44 6.99 -10.97
C GLN A 169 15.14 7.04 -9.47
N THR A 170 14.54 8.13 -9.02
CA THR A 170 14.10 8.29 -7.63
C THR A 170 13.08 7.21 -7.24
N ARG A 171 12.15 6.90 -8.14
CA ARG A 171 11.14 5.84 -7.97
C ARG A 171 11.77 4.48 -7.70
N LEU A 172 12.79 4.09 -8.47
CA LEU A 172 13.51 2.83 -8.28
C LEU A 172 14.14 2.73 -6.88
N LEU A 173 14.84 3.78 -6.48
CA LEU A 173 15.52 3.83 -5.19
C LEU A 173 14.52 3.84 -4.03
N VAL A 174 13.48 4.67 -4.11
CA VAL A 174 12.48 4.79 -3.04
C VAL A 174 11.63 3.53 -2.92
N SER A 175 11.26 2.88 -4.03
CA SER A 175 10.55 1.60 -3.98
C SER A 175 11.40 0.50 -3.34
N ASP A 176 12.71 0.48 -3.60
CA ASP A 176 13.65 -0.45 -2.97
C ASP A 176 13.75 -0.20 -1.45
N ASP A 177 13.90 1.06 -1.04
CA ASP A 177 13.94 1.46 0.36
C ASP A 177 12.63 1.07 1.08
N ILE A 178 11.48 1.45 0.54
CA ILE A 178 10.16 1.20 1.16
C ILE A 178 9.87 -0.30 1.24
N GLY A 179 10.18 -1.07 0.19
CA GLY A 179 10.02 -2.52 0.21
C GLY A 179 10.88 -3.20 1.30
N LYS A 180 12.14 -2.76 1.45
CA LYS A 180 13.02 -3.24 2.52
C LYS A 180 12.50 -2.85 3.91
N ILE A 181 12.01 -1.62 4.07
CA ILE A 181 11.43 -1.14 5.34
C ILE A 181 10.26 -2.01 5.76
N ILE A 182 9.28 -2.20 4.88
CA ILE A 182 8.06 -2.96 5.18
C ILE A 182 8.40 -4.41 5.57
N ARG A 183 9.31 -5.07 4.80
CA ARG A 183 9.77 -6.43 5.11
C ARG A 183 10.54 -6.51 6.41
N ARG A 184 11.44 -5.56 6.68
CA ARG A 184 12.22 -5.49 7.93
C ARG A 184 11.34 -5.34 9.15
N GLU A 185 10.29 -4.51 9.04
CA GLU A 185 9.31 -4.29 10.11
C GLU A 185 8.27 -5.43 10.21
N GLY A 186 8.35 -6.46 9.35
CA GLY A 186 7.44 -7.61 9.35
C GLY A 186 5.98 -7.22 9.12
N LYS A 187 5.71 -6.16 8.34
CA LYS A 187 4.36 -5.64 8.15
C LYS A 187 3.66 -6.31 6.99
N THR A 188 2.36 -6.57 7.17
CA THR A 188 1.44 -6.92 6.09
C THR A 188 1.14 -5.68 5.27
N ALA A 189 1.18 -5.78 3.93
CA ALA A 189 0.97 -4.63 3.06
C ALA A 189 0.10 -4.94 1.85
N LEU A 190 -0.74 -3.99 1.46
CA LEU A 190 -1.47 -3.98 0.19
C LEU A 190 -1.05 -2.74 -0.61
N LEU A 191 -0.36 -2.98 -1.73
CA LEU A 191 0.06 -1.95 -2.68
C LEU A 191 -0.94 -1.87 -3.82
N VAL A 192 -1.45 -0.68 -4.07
CA VAL A 192 -2.16 -0.35 -5.32
C VAL A 192 -1.18 0.40 -6.22
N THR A 193 -1.01 -0.09 -7.45
CA THR A 193 -0.18 0.56 -8.45
C THR A 193 -0.69 0.24 -9.87
N HIS A 194 -0.36 1.11 -10.82
CA HIS A 194 -0.51 0.84 -12.25
C HIS A 194 0.82 0.37 -12.90
N ASP A 195 1.92 0.38 -12.16
CA ASP A 195 3.22 -0.09 -12.63
C ASP A 195 3.42 -1.58 -12.28
N ILE A 196 3.39 -2.42 -13.32
CA ILE A 196 3.61 -3.87 -13.20
C ILE A 196 4.97 -4.17 -12.56
N SER A 197 5.98 -3.37 -12.88
CA SER A 197 7.34 -3.58 -12.36
C SER A 197 7.45 -3.31 -10.86
N GLU A 198 6.71 -2.34 -10.35
CA GLU A 198 6.57 -2.11 -8.90
C GLU A 198 5.89 -3.29 -8.23
N ALA A 199 4.73 -3.72 -8.76
CA ALA A 199 3.99 -4.85 -8.22
C ALA A 199 4.85 -6.11 -8.12
N ILE A 200 5.54 -6.50 -9.20
CA ILE A 200 6.39 -7.70 -9.23
C ILE A 200 7.56 -7.58 -8.26
N SER A 201 8.21 -6.42 -8.21
CA SER A 201 9.42 -6.25 -7.40
C SER A 201 9.14 -6.24 -5.89
N MET A 202 7.99 -5.75 -5.47
CA MET A 202 7.67 -5.54 -4.06
C MET A 202 6.81 -6.66 -3.45
N ALA A 203 5.83 -7.19 -4.20
CA ALA A 203 4.82 -8.09 -3.66
C ALA A 203 5.23 -9.57 -3.66
N ASP A 204 4.57 -10.35 -2.82
CA ASP A 204 4.65 -11.82 -2.80
C ASP A 204 3.62 -12.43 -3.75
N ARG A 205 2.56 -11.67 -4.05
CA ARG A 205 1.46 -12.04 -4.93
C ARG A 205 0.86 -10.80 -5.58
N VAL A 206 0.44 -10.93 -6.85
CA VAL A 206 -0.23 -9.87 -7.60
C VAL A 206 -1.66 -10.28 -7.90
N LEU A 207 -2.61 -9.43 -7.54
CA LEU A 207 -4.01 -9.52 -7.94
C LEU A 207 -4.24 -8.59 -9.14
N VAL A 208 -4.75 -9.14 -10.22
CA VAL A 208 -5.05 -8.40 -11.46
C VAL A 208 -6.53 -8.11 -11.53
N LEU A 209 -6.91 -6.84 -11.68
CA LEU A 209 -8.29 -6.41 -11.81
C LEU A 209 -8.70 -6.24 -13.27
N THR A 210 -10.00 -6.49 -13.56
CA THR A 210 -10.65 -6.14 -14.82
C THR A 210 -10.89 -4.63 -14.92
N LYS A 211 -11.36 -4.17 -16.10
CA LYS A 211 -12.03 -2.86 -16.25
C LYS A 211 -13.28 -2.81 -15.38
N ARG A 212 -13.81 -1.59 -15.16
CA ARG A 212 -15.04 -1.34 -14.39
C ARG A 212 -16.28 -2.02 -15.00
N PRO A 213 -17.13 -2.67 -14.19
CA PRO A 213 -16.96 -2.93 -12.76
C PRO A 213 -15.83 -3.93 -12.51
N ALA A 214 -14.93 -3.58 -11.58
CA ALA A 214 -13.76 -4.41 -11.32
C ALA A 214 -14.15 -5.76 -10.72
N ARG A 215 -13.42 -6.79 -11.17
CA ARG A 215 -13.39 -8.16 -10.61
C ARG A 215 -11.95 -8.61 -10.50
N ILE A 216 -11.66 -9.58 -9.65
CA ILE A 216 -10.35 -10.25 -9.67
C ILE A 216 -10.30 -11.12 -10.92
N GLN A 217 -9.42 -10.77 -11.85
CA GLN A 217 -9.23 -11.52 -13.11
C GLN A 217 -8.23 -12.65 -12.97
N ALA A 218 -7.16 -12.38 -12.23
CA ALA A 218 -6.11 -13.36 -11.98
C ALA A 218 -5.40 -13.06 -10.66
N GLU A 219 -4.87 -14.13 -10.08
CA GLU A 219 -4.00 -14.10 -8.91
C GLU A 219 -2.70 -14.78 -9.29
N ILE A 220 -1.58 -14.08 -9.14
CA ILE A 220 -0.27 -14.52 -9.62
C ILE A 220 0.70 -14.52 -8.45
N PRO A 221 1.02 -15.69 -7.87
CA PRO A 221 2.05 -15.80 -6.83
C PRO A 221 3.43 -15.53 -7.44
N LEU A 222 4.28 -14.84 -6.70
CA LEU A 222 5.61 -14.47 -7.12
C LEU A 222 6.65 -15.20 -6.27
N SER A 223 7.51 -15.97 -6.91
CA SER A 223 8.62 -16.69 -6.27
C SER A 223 9.91 -16.38 -7.00
N PHE A 224 10.91 -15.93 -6.25
CA PHE A 224 12.24 -15.62 -6.77
C PHE A 224 13.28 -16.48 -6.06
N GLN A 225 14.18 -17.06 -6.83
CA GLN A 225 15.31 -17.85 -6.30
C GLN A 225 16.46 -16.91 -5.90
N MET A 226 16.37 -16.32 -4.69
CA MET A 226 17.40 -15.42 -4.16
C MET A 226 17.47 -15.46 -2.63
N GLU A 227 18.66 -15.29 -2.07
CA GLU A 227 18.87 -15.29 -0.61
C GLU A 227 18.28 -14.08 0.09
N GLN A 228 18.42 -12.90 -0.51
CA GLN A 228 17.89 -11.65 0.02
C GLN A 228 17.01 -10.98 -1.02
N ARG A 229 15.71 -10.98 -0.75
CA ARG A 229 14.74 -10.34 -1.62
C ARG A 229 14.70 -8.84 -1.39
N SER A 230 14.99 -8.09 -2.45
CA SER A 230 14.74 -6.65 -2.50
C SER A 230 14.10 -6.29 -3.84
N PRO A 231 13.37 -5.16 -3.93
CA PRO A 231 12.78 -4.72 -5.19
C PRO A 231 13.80 -4.60 -6.34
N MET A 232 15.00 -4.10 -6.05
CA MET A 232 16.07 -3.99 -7.04
C MET A 232 16.57 -5.38 -7.49
N ALA A 233 16.77 -6.32 -6.56
CA ALA A 233 17.19 -7.68 -6.88
C ALA A 233 16.15 -8.42 -7.72
N CYS A 234 14.85 -8.28 -7.37
CA CYS A 234 13.76 -8.88 -8.14
C CYS A 234 13.74 -8.41 -9.60
N ARG A 235 13.98 -7.12 -9.86
CA ARG A 235 14.01 -6.56 -11.22
C ARG A 235 15.13 -7.15 -12.09
N SER A 236 16.22 -7.59 -11.47
CA SER A 236 17.35 -8.21 -12.15
C SER A 236 17.24 -9.72 -12.28
N ALA A 237 16.24 -10.34 -11.67
CA ALA A 237 16.06 -11.78 -11.67
C ALA A 237 15.49 -12.28 -13.02
N PRO A 238 15.90 -13.48 -13.50
CA PRO A 238 15.42 -14.03 -14.76
C PRO A 238 13.91 -14.28 -14.78
N GLU A 239 13.29 -14.56 -13.63
CA GLU A 239 11.86 -14.79 -13.47
C GLU A 239 11.03 -13.52 -13.70
N PHE A 240 11.60 -12.34 -13.49
CA PHE A 240 10.92 -11.05 -13.59
C PHE A 240 10.20 -10.87 -14.93
N LYS A 241 10.88 -11.15 -16.03
CA LYS A 241 10.32 -11.03 -17.39
C LYS A 241 9.10 -11.93 -17.61
N ASN A 242 9.14 -13.14 -17.04
CA ASN A 242 8.03 -14.09 -17.18
C ASN A 242 6.78 -13.58 -16.44
N TYR A 243 6.95 -13.10 -15.19
CA TYR A 243 5.86 -12.49 -14.42
C TYR A 243 5.31 -11.23 -15.11
N PHE A 244 6.21 -10.37 -15.63
CA PHE A 244 5.78 -9.18 -16.35
C PHE A 244 4.89 -9.54 -17.55
N ASN A 245 5.32 -10.48 -18.38
CA ASN A 245 4.55 -10.92 -19.56
C ASN A 245 3.22 -11.56 -19.14
N GLN A 246 3.19 -12.33 -18.06
CA GLN A 246 1.98 -12.96 -17.55
C GLN A 246 0.97 -11.90 -17.10
N ILE A 247 1.38 -10.94 -16.25
CA ILE A 247 0.52 -9.87 -15.76
C ILE A 247 0.05 -8.98 -16.90
N TRP A 248 0.95 -8.61 -17.82
CA TRP A 248 0.64 -7.83 -19.00
C TRP A 248 -0.43 -8.49 -19.87
N LYS A 249 -0.30 -9.81 -20.09
CA LYS A 249 -1.31 -10.58 -20.84
C LYS A 249 -2.67 -10.58 -20.15
N GLU A 250 -2.69 -10.74 -18.82
CA GLU A 250 -3.94 -10.69 -18.06
C GLU A 250 -4.61 -9.31 -18.16
N LEU A 251 -3.86 -8.22 -18.00
CA LEU A 251 -4.40 -6.85 -18.11
C LEU A 251 -5.01 -6.54 -19.48
N ASN A 252 -4.46 -7.11 -20.55
CA ASN A 252 -4.89 -6.84 -21.92
C ASN A 252 -5.93 -7.86 -22.47
N LYS A 253 -6.33 -8.86 -21.68
CA LYS A 253 -7.35 -9.86 -22.13
C LYS A 253 -8.69 -9.25 -22.52
N ASN A 254 -9.05 -8.09 -21.97
CA ASN A 254 -10.33 -7.43 -22.19
C ASN A 254 -10.23 -6.21 -23.14
N GLU A 255 -9.15 -6.08 -23.90
CA GLU A 255 -9.00 -5.03 -24.92
C GLU A 255 -9.41 -5.48 -26.32
N ASN A 256 -9.78 -6.75 -26.50
CA ASN A 256 -10.30 -7.32 -27.76
C ASN A 256 -11.79 -7.59 -27.69
#